data_0528bd446798a0658e67f8002e489ef4
#
_entry.id   0528bd446798a0658e67f8002e489ef4
#
_cell.length_a   1.000
_cell.length_b   1.000
_cell.length_c   1.000
_cell.angle_alpha   90.00
_cell.angle_beta   90.00
_cell.angle_gamma   90.00
#
_symmetry.space_group_name_H-M   'P 1'
#
loop_
_entity.id
_entity.type
_entity.pdbx_description
1 polymer ?
#
loop_
_entity_poly.entity_id
_entity_poly.type
_entity_poly.pdbx_seq_one_letter_code
_entity_poly.pdbx_strand_id
1 'polypeptide(L)'
;MSPHPLDHVPELAGLATYAEAARIGYSVDENVRRLLRFHWVERRLMALLVARIPAEPVWEVKCALALHQWQSAEHVEAIRNRIAEMRSPVPRLDVTPDPALDTFLDELAQSANTAELLIGAYKIAYEALAEAYREHLATTNPLVDQPTCRVLRIALAEIDDAANWGRRALDALIAADAGAARVADDWSAHLRAYLDAVGGITGDRPTGTTQDIPLARAFAPRQPDFMPRRDERFQGSYNFEFPPHEVYNTPGVPDDERNLALLCKRTLEMDVPEMMASFMTERSNESWEFYHDYSRQLWDEARHAMMGTVAFEARGVDWKREIPLNVGFALRLNRHAEPLERQMVLYAIEQSLMPGETGKRFEYETANAAGDQLSAHFHDYDWADEVLHAQIGRRMLRRDGITSEQARERAQAVHERTWAALEPYKSLGEQRNWWPAFVRRVLGHDSAMPEHGNAGPPRILTE
;
A
#
# COMPACT_ATOMS: atom_id res chain seq x y z
N MET A 1 -22.20 -50.72 24.75
CA MET A 1 -20.79 -51.02 24.43
C MET A 1 -20.00 -49.76 24.76
N SER A 2 -18.89 -49.90 25.50
CA SER A 2 -18.01 -48.73 25.69
C SER A 2 -17.39 -48.34 24.35
N PRO A 3 -17.24 -47.04 24.03
CA PRO A 3 -16.65 -46.61 22.81
C PRO A 3 -15.19 -47.10 22.66
N HIS A 4 -14.79 -47.43 21.46
CA HIS A 4 -13.41 -47.83 21.17
C HIS A 4 -12.49 -46.60 21.38
N PRO A 5 -11.26 -46.77 21.92
CA PRO A 5 -10.35 -45.61 22.11
C PRO A 5 -10.12 -44.76 20.84
N LEU A 6 -10.14 -45.37 19.65
CA LEU A 6 -9.99 -44.67 18.36
C LEU A 6 -11.25 -43.87 17.97
N ASP A 7 -12.40 -44.10 18.62
CA ASP A 7 -13.61 -43.28 18.35
C ASP A 7 -13.44 -41.82 18.84
N HIS A 8 -12.37 -41.54 19.59
CA HIS A 8 -12.01 -40.19 20.03
C HIS A 8 -11.07 -39.44 19.05
N VAL A 9 -10.59 -40.13 18.01
CA VAL A 9 -9.82 -39.45 16.96
C VAL A 9 -10.76 -38.49 16.20
N PRO A 10 -10.37 -37.18 15.96
CA PRO A 10 -11.27 -36.24 15.33
C PRO A 10 -11.73 -36.73 13.95
N GLU A 11 -13.06 -36.80 13.77
CA GLU A 11 -13.69 -37.19 12.50
C GLU A 11 -13.47 -36.16 11.42
N LEU A 12 -13.62 -36.55 10.14
CA LEU A 12 -13.56 -35.68 8.96
C LEU A 12 -12.34 -34.74 8.98
N ALA A 13 -11.18 -35.27 9.36
CA ALA A 13 -9.93 -34.49 9.50
C ALA A 13 -10.03 -33.28 10.44
N GLY A 14 -10.98 -33.29 11.38
CA GLY A 14 -11.25 -32.18 12.28
C GLY A 14 -11.92 -30.96 11.62
N LEU A 15 -12.40 -31.10 10.40
CA LEU A 15 -13.07 -30.01 9.67
C LEU A 15 -14.48 -29.74 10.19
N ALA A 16 -15.20 -30.79 10.57
CA ALA A 16 -16.57 -30.75 11.03
C ALA A 16 -16.94 -32.09 11.69
N THR A 17 -18.01 -32.12 12.48
CA THR A 17 -18.68 -33.34 12.86
C THR A 17 -19.48 -33.91 11.69
N TYR A 18 -19.81 -35.22 11.74
CA TYR A 18 -20.72 -35.82 10.73
C TYR A 18 -22.06 -35.09 10.68
N ALA A 19 -22.57 -34.62 11.80
CA ALA A 19 -23.84 -33.88 11.87
C ALA A 19 -23.74 -32.51 11.17
N GLU A 20 -22.64 -31.79 11.30
CA GLU A 20 -22.40 -30.55 10.61
C GLU A 20 -22.19 -30.76 9.11
N ALA A 21 -21.40 -31.78 8.72
CA ALA A 21 -21.15 -32.12 7.32
C ALA A 21 -22.41 -32.67 6.60
N ALA A 22 -23.41 -33.16 7.32
CA ALA A 22 -24.68 -33.61 6.76
C ALA A 22 -25.68 -32.46 6.49
N ARG A 23 -25.38 -31.22 6.92
CA ARG A 23 -26.22 -30.06 6.63
C ARG A 23 -26.08 -29.64 5.17
N ILE A 24 -27.20 -29.18 4.58
CA ILE A 24 -27.18 -28.59 3.25
C ILE A 24 -26.73 -27.14 3.40
N GLY A 25 -25.60 -26.78 2.76
CA GLY A 25 -25.13 -25.41 2.68
C GLY A 25 -25.54 -24.75 1.37
N TYR A 26 -24.79 -23.73 0.95
CA TYR A 26 -25.00 -23.07 -0.33
C TYR A 26 -24.76 -24.03 -1.51
N SER A 27 -25.52 -23.84 -2.59
CA SER A 27 -25.21 -24.46 -3.88
C SER A 27 -23.93 -23.83 -4.46
N VAL A 28 -23.33 -24.49 -5.44
CA VAL A 28 -22.15 -23.94 -6.15
C VAL A 28 -22.49 -22.61 -6.82
N ASP A 29 -23.67 -22.46 -7.39
CA ASP A 29 -24.07 -21.21 -8.04
C ASP A 29 -24.24 -20.06 -7.04
N GLU A 30 -24.80 -20.35 -5.88
CA GLU A 30 -24.90 -19.36 -4.80
C GLU A 30 -23.53 -19.00 -4.23
N ASN A 31 -22.63 -19.96 -4.07
CA ASN A 31 -21.25 -19.69 -3.68
C ASN A 31 -20.56 -18.77 -4.69
N VAL A 32 -20.65 -19.07 -5.98
CA VAL A 32 -20.06 -18.25 -7.04
C VAL A 32 -20.66 -16.83 -7.02
N ARG A 33 -21.99 -16.69 -6.88
CA ARG A 33 -22.65 -15.37 -6.77
C ARG A 33 -22.08 -14.53 -5.60
N ARG A 34 -21.94 -15.15 -4.43
CA ARG A 34 -21.37 -14.49 -3.23
C ARG A 34 -19.91 -14.15 -3.40
N LEU A 35 -19.10 -15.08 -3.90
CA LEU A 35 -17.67 -14.87 -4.15
C LEU A 35 -17.42 -13.77 -5.19
N LEU A 36 -18.27 -13.61 -6.20
CA LEU A 36 -18.18 -12.49 -7.15
C LEU A 36 -18.38 -11.14 -6.46
N ARG A 37 -19.31 -11.04 -5.51
CA ARG A 37 -19.51 -9.80 -4.73
C ARG A 37 -18.33 -9.55 -3.79
N PHE A 38 -17.85 -10.56 -3.07
CA PHE A 38 -16.66 -10.46 -2.20
C PHE A 38 -15.43 -10.01 -2.98
N HIS A 39 -15.14 -10.68 -4.09
CA HIS A 39 -14.09 -10.30 -5.03
C HIS A 39 -14.18 -8.84 -5.45
N TRP A 40 -15.38 -8.38 -5.82
CA TRP A 40 -15.60 -7.03 -6.30
C TRP A 40 -15.34 -5.99 -5.20
N VAL A 41 -15.84 -6.22 -4.01
CA VAL A 41 -15.63 -5.30 -2.86
C VAL A 41 -14.16 -5.21 -2.51
N GLU A 42 -13.45 -6.34 -2.38
CA GLU A 42 -12.01 -6.35 -2.11
C GLU A 42 -11.20 -5.61 -3.18
N ARG A 43 -11.51 -5.85 -4.45
CA ARG A 43 -10.86 -5.16 -5.58
C ARG A 43 -11.08 -3.65 -5.54
N ARG A 44 -12.30 -3.22 -5.24
CA ARG A 44 -12.65 -1.80 -5.13
C ARG A 44 -12.02 -1.14 -3.89
N LEU A 45 -11.93 -1.86 -2.78
CA LEU A 45 -11.21 -1.42 -1.58
C LEU A 45 -9.71 -1.27 -1.88
N MET A 46 -9.07 -2.28 -2.48
CA MET A 46 -7.69 -2.17 -2.93
C MET A 46 -7.45 -0.90 -3.76
N ALA A 47 -8.26 -0.68 -4.79
CA ALA A 47 -8.12 0.49 -5.67
C ALA A 47 -8.34 1.82 -4.92
N LEU A 48 -9.31 1.87 -4.01
CA LEU A 48 -9.55 3.04 -3.16
C LEU A 48 -8.36 3.35 -2.28
N LEU A 49 -7.83 2.34 -1.57
CA LEU A 49 -6.71 2.52 -0.64
C LEU A 49 -5.46 2.99 -1.40
N VAL A 50 -5.16 2.38 -2.55
CA VAL A 50 -4.07 2.81 -3.44
C VAL A 50 -4.23 4.29 -3.83
N ALA A 51 -5.38 4.68 -4.35
CA ALA A 51 -5.63 6.04 -4.82
C ALA A 51 -5.49 7.13 -3.72
N ARG A 52 -5.56 6.72 -2.44
CA ARG A 52 -5.48 7.63 -1.29
C ARG A 52 -4.06 7.83 -0.77
N ILE A 53 -3.13 6.92 -1.04
CA ILE A 53 -1.76 6.93 -0.49
C ILE A 53 -1.04 8.27 -0.73
N PRO A 54 -1.00 8.87 -1.92
CA PRO A 54 -0.23 10.10 -2.12
C PRO A 54 -0.72 11.25 -1.25
N ALA A 55 -2.02 11.51 -1.26
CA ALA A 55 -2.63 12.66 -0.58
C ALA A 55 -2.94 12.43 0.91
N GLU A 56 -2.75 11.23 1.43
CA GLU A 56 -2.90 10.96 2.87
C GLU A 56 -1.77 11.61 3.65
N PRO A 57 -2.04 12.59 4.53
CA PRO A 57 -0.98 13.27 5.27
C PRO A 57 -0.45 12.46 6.46
N VAL A 58 -1.31 11.67 7.12
CA VAL A 58 -0.95 10.94 8.35
C VAL A 58 -0.11 9.72 7.99
N TRP A 59 1.16 9.72 8.41
CA TRP A 59 2.14 8.69 8.05
C TRP A 59 1.68 7.28 8.40
N GLU A 60 1.17 7.08 9.59
CA GLU A 60 0.71 5.78 10.09
C GLU A 60 -0.50 5.27 9.28
N VAL A 61 -1.38 6.18 8.86
CA VAL A 61 -2.51 5.84 7.96
C VAL A 61 -1.97 5.44 6.59
N LYS A 62 -1.04 6.21 6.03
CA LYS A 62 -0.41 5.91 4.74
C LYS A 62 0.24 4.51 4.72
N CYS A 63 0.99 4.15 5.76
CA CYS A 63 1.58 2.82 5.91
C CYS A 63 0.51 1.72 5.97
N ALA A 64 -0.59 1.96 6.68
CA ALA A 64 -1.68 1.01 6.78
C ALA A 64 -2.44 0.86 5.46
N LEU A 65 -2.65 1.94 4.71
CA LEU A 65 -3.23 1.85 3.36
C LEU A 65 -2.38 0.96 2.45
N ALA A 66 -1.05 1.08 2.52
CA ALA A 66 -0.13 0.28 1.73
C ALA A 66 -0.18 -1.22 2.12
N LEU A 67 -0.31 -1.55 3.40
CA LEU A 67 -0.48 -2.93 3.85
C LEU A 67 -1.83 -3.51 3.41
N HIS A 68 -2.91 -2.81 3.74
CA HIS A 68 -4.26 -3.36 3.57
C HIS A 68 -4.68 -3.45 2.09
N GLN A 69 -4.15 -2.58 1.22
CA GLN A 69 -4.38 -2.72 -0.22
C GLN A 69 -3.72 -4.00 -0.78
N TRP A 70 -2.52 -4.35 -0.31
CA TRP A 70 -1.86 -5.60 -0.69
C TRP A 70 -2.63 -6.81 -0.17
N GLN A 71 -3.03 -6.83 1.09
CA GLN A 71 -3.85 -7.91 1.65
C GLN A 71 -5.15 -8.10 0.85
N SER A 72 -5.86 -6.99 0.52
CA SER A 72 -7.03 -7.07 -0.35
C SER A 72 -6.71 -7.63 -1.75
N ALA A 73 -5.52 -7.32 -2.32
CA ALA A 73 -5.10 -7.91 -3.60
C ALA A 73 -4.87 -9.43 -3.49
N GLU A 74 -4.26 -9.91 -2.40
CA GLU A 74 -4.08 -11.35 -2.14
C GLU A 74 -5.44 -12.07 -1.96
N HIS A 75 -6.40 -11.43 -1.26
CA HIS A 75 -7.76 -11.97 -1.14
C HIS A 75 -8.45 -12.06 -2.49
N VAL A 76 -8.35 -11.02 -3.31
CA VAL A 76 -8.89 -11.00 -4.68
C VAL A 76 -8.30 -12.14 -5.49
N GLU A 77 -6.98 -12.33 -5.50
CA GLU A 77 -6.31 -13.41 -6.24
C GLU A 77 -6.81 -14.79 -5.78
N ALA A 78 -6.88 -15.03 -4.47
CA ALA A 78 -7.37 -16.29 -3.92
C ALA A 78 -8.85 -16.56 -4.28
N ILE A 79 -9.71 -15.54 -4.25
CA ILE A 79 -11.13 -15.66 -4.62
C ILE A 79 -11.27 -15.85 -6.13
N ARG A 80 -10.49 -15.17 -6.98
CA ARG A 80 -10.49 -15.37 -8.45
C ARG A 80 -10.16 -16.81 -8.80
N ASN A 81 -9.11 -17.36 -8.20
CA ASN A 81 -8.71 -18.74 -8.39
C ASN A 81 -9.82 -19.69 -7.95
N ARG A 82 -10.44 -19.45 -6.78
CA ARG A 82 -11.54 -20.31 -6.30
C ARG A 82 -12.76 -20.28 -7.22
N ILE A 83 -13.15 -19.12 -7.74
CA ILE A 83 -14.27 -19.02 -8.70
C ILE A 83 -13.96 -19.82 -9.97
N ALA A 84 -12.73 -19.74 -10.47
CA ALA A 84 -12.31 -20.46 -11.68
C ALA A 84 -12.34 -21.99 -11.49
N GLU A 85 -12.12 -22.50 -10.26
CA GLU A 85 -12.22 -23.93 -9.93
C GLU A 85 -13.68 -24.43 -9.90
N MET A 86 -14.65 -23.54 -9.66
CA MET A 86 -16.05 -23.95 -9.38
C MET A 86 -16.94 -24.02 -10.61
N ARG A 87 -16.67 -23.26 -11.66
CA ARG A 87 -17.53 -23.19 -12.86
C ARG A 87 -16.73 -22.98 -14.13
N SER A 88 -17.22 -23.61 -15.21
CA SER A 88 -16.74 -23.42 -16.58
C SER A 88 -17.95 -23.16 -17.49
N PRO A 89 -17.92 -22.11 -18.35
CA PRO A 89 -16.87 -21.11 -18.44
C PRO A 89 -16.76 -20.26 -17.16
N VAL A 90 -15.56 -19.71 -16.90
CA VAL A 90 -15.34 -18.83 -15.76
C VAL A 90 -16.17 -17.56 -15.93
N PRO A 91 -16.91 -17.11 -14.90
CA PRO A 91 -17.64 -15.85 -14.95
C PRO A 91 -16.71 -14.67 -15.23
N ARG A 92 -17.27 -13.56 -15.75
CA ARG A 92 -16.51 -12.32 -15.93
C ARG A 92 -16.14 -11.73 -14.57
N LEU A 93 -14.85 -11.67 -14.28
CA LEU A 93 -14.33 -11.19 -12.99
C LEU A 93 -14.04 -9.66 -12.96
N ASP A 94 -13.94 -9.05 -14.15
CA ASP A 94 -13.54 -7.64 -14.28
C ASP A 94 -14.73 -6.71 -14.59
N VAL A 95 -15.94 -7.15 -14.27
CA VAL A 95 -17.17 -6.35 -14.37
C VAL A 95 -17.93 -6.42 -13.06
N THR A 96 -18.67 -5.34 -12.73
CA THR A 96 -19.49 -5.32 -11.52
C THR A 96 -20.54 -6.43 -11.54
N PRO A 97 -20.65 -7.21 -10.45
CA PRO A 97 -21.73 -8.19 -10.30
C PRO A 97 -23.09 -7.55 -9.96
N ASP A 98 -23.07 -6.29 -9.50
CA ASP A 98 -24.24 -5.57 -9.03
C ASP A 98 -24.00 -4.05 -9.10
N PRO A 99 -24.70 -3.32 -9.99
CA PRO A 99 -24.56 -1.87 -10.11
C PRO A 99 -24.91 -1.10 -8.83
N ALA A 100 -25.83 -1.60 -8.01
CA ALA A 100 -26.17 -0.95 -6.73
C ALA A 100 -25.02 -1.05 -5.73
N LEU A 101 -24.36 -2.20 -5.66
CA LEU A 101 -23.13 -2.36 -4.86
C LEU A 101 -22.01 -1.42 -5.35
N ASP A 102 -21.90 -1.23 -6.65
CA ASP A 102 -20.93 -0.29 -7.24
C ASP A 102 -21.23 1.16 -6.82
N THR A 103 -22.50 1.55 -6.80
CA THR A 103 -22.91 2.88 -6.31
C THR A 103 -22.49 3.11 -4.85
N PHE A 104 -22.65 2.12 -3.98
CA PHE A 104 -22.16 2.20 -2.59
C PHE A 104 -20.64 2.41 -2.53
N LEU A 105 -19.87 1.67 -3.34
CA LEU A 105 -18.41 1.76 -3.38
C LEU A 105 -17.93 3.07 -4.02
N ASP A 106 -18.67 3.61 -4.99
CA ASP A 106 -18.42 4.93 -5.56
C ASP A 106 -18.64 6.04 -4.53
N GLU A 107 -19.70 5.92 -3.74
CA GLU A 107 -20.00 6.88 -2.66
C GLU A 107 -18.91 6.83 -1.57
N LEU A 108 -18.48 5.64 -1.17
CA LEU A 108 -17.36 5.45 -0.23
C LEU A 108 -16.08 6.14 -0.74
N ALA A 109 -15.82 6.09 -2.03
CA ALA A 109 -14.65 6.72 -2.66
C ALA A 109 -14.71 8.28 -2.58
N GLN A 110 -15.85 8.88 -2.27
CA GLN A 110 -16.00 10.33 -2.08
C GLN A 110 -15.48 10.85 -0.73
N SER A 111 -14.94 10.00 0.15
CA SER A 111 -14.31 10.40 1.42
C SER A 111 -13.38 11.60 1.22
N ALA A 112 -13.60 12.69 1.95
CA ALA A 112 -12.91 13.96 1.73
C ALA A 112 -11.60 14.13 2.53
N ASN A 113 -11.49 13.45 3.66
CA ASN A 113 -10.40 13.57 4.61
C ASN A 113 -10.07 12.20 5.23
N THR A 114 -9.03 12.15 6.07
CA THR A 114 -8.58 10.94 6.75
C THR A 114 -9.67 10.31 7.61
N ALA A 115 -10.45 11.09 8.36
CA ALA A 115 -11.51 10.55 9.22
C ALA A 115 -12.62 9.88 8.39
N GLU A 116 -13.10 10.53 7.33
CA GLU A 116 -14.08 9.93 6.43
C GLU A 116 -13.56 8.67 5.72
N LEU A 117 -12.28 8.66 5.33
CA LEU A 117 -11.64 7.48 4.75
C LEU A 117 -11.62 6.31 5.74
N LEU A 118 -11.19 6.55 6.98
CA LEU A 118 -11.17 5.52 8.03
C LEU A 118 -12.58 4.99 8.34
N ILE A 119 -13.57 5.86 8.38
CA ILE A 119 -14.96 5.43 8.57
C ILE A 119 -15.43 4.58 7.39
N GLY A 120 -15.28 5.08 6.17
CA GLY A 120 -15.78 4.39 4.99
C GLY A 120 -15.12 3.04 4.78
N ALA A 121 -13.79 3.00 4.72
CA ALA A 121 -13.05 1.78 4.44
C ALA A 121 -13.09 0.80 5.62
N TYR A 122 -12.76 1.26 6.84
CA TYR A 122 -12.52 0.34 7.96
C TYR A 122 -13.77 0.07 8.79
N LYS A 123 -14.53 1.13 9.17
CA LYS A 123 -15.71 0.98 10.03
C LYS A 123 -16.96 0.52 9.28
N ILE A 124 -17.07 0.79 7.96
CA ILE A 124 -18.24 0.40 7.18
C ILE A 124 -17.91 -0.78 6.27
N ALA A 125 -16.97 -0.64 5.33
CA ALA A 125 -16.76 -1.66 4.30
C ALA A 125 -16.07 -2.92 4.85
N TYR A 126 -14.95 -2.81 5.59
CA TYR A 126 -14.27 -3.97 6.15
C TYR A 126 -15.12 -4.68 7.23
N GLU A 127 -15.82 -3.95 8.12
CA GLU A 127 -16.72 -4.58 9.10
C GLU A 127 -17.86 -5.34 8.41
N ALA A 128 -18.49 -4.74 7.37
CA ALA A 128 -19.54 -5.40 6.61
C ALA A 128 -19.04 -6.62 5.83
N LEU A 129 -17.81 -6.55 5.29
CA LEU A 129 -17.19 -7.67 4.59
C LEU A 129 -16.85 -8.81 5.57
N ALA A 130 -16.32 -8.49 6.75
CA ALA A 130 -16.06 -9.47 7.80
C ALA A 130 -17.36 -10.18 8.25
N GLU A 131 -18.46 -9.43 8.40
CA GLU A 131 -19.77 -10.00 8.73
C GLU A 131 -20.25 -10.94 7.61
N ALA A 132 -20.14 -10.53 6.35
CA ALA A 132 -20.51 -11.35 5.19
C ALA A 132 -19.68 -12.65 5.11
N TYR A 133 -18.38 -12.59 5.41
CA TYR A 133 -17.53 -13.78 5.46
C TYR A 133 -17.90 -14.71 6.62
N ARG A 134 -18.21 -14.18 7.80
CA ARG A 134 -18.68 -14.99 8.95
C ARG A 134 -20.01 -15.66 8.64
N GLU A 135 -20.95 -14.95 8.04
CA GLU A 135 -22.24 -15.51 7.62
C GLU A 135 -22.03 -16.63 6.59
N HIS A 136 -21.16 -16.42 5.60
CA HIS A 136 -20.83 -17.44 4.60
C HIS A 136 -20.25 -18.69 5.26
N LEU A 137 -19.25 -18.54 6.12
CA LEU A 137 -18.60 -19.64 6.82
C LEU A 137 -19.55 -20.40 7.77
N ALA A 138 -20.53 -19.72 8.37
CA ALA A 138 -21.52 -20.34 9.24
C ALA A 138 -22.59 -21.12 8.47
N THR A 139 -22.87 -20.72 7.21
CA THR A 139 -23.99 -21.24 6.42
C THR A 139 -23.55 -22.30 5.42
N THR A 140 -22.38 -22.13 4.78
CA THR A 140 -21.88 -23.12 3.81
C THR A 140 -21.54 -24.44 4.48
N ASN A 141 -21.50 -25.52 3.68
CA ASN A 141 -21.10 -26.83 4.22
C ASN A 141 -19.57 -26.91 4.36
N PRO A 142 -19.05 -27.12 5.58
CA PRO A 142 -17.61 -27.06 5.86
C PRO A 142 -16.78 -28.17 5.22
N LEU A 143 -17.41 -29.29 4.81
CA LEU A 143 -16.74 -30.39 4.15
C LEU A 143 -16.71 -30.20 2.63
N VAL A 144 -17.88 -30.01 1.99
CA VAL A 144 -17.97 -29.93 0.53
C VAL A 144 -17.39 -28.63 -0.03
N ASP A 145 -17.46 -27.55 0.75
CA ASP A 145 -16.95 -26.23 0.38
C ASP A 145 -15.68 -25.84 1.17
N GLN A 146 -14.95 -26.82 1.64
CA GLN A 146 -13.74 -26.60 2.46
C GLN A 146 -12.71 -25.66 1.79
N PRO A 147 -12.45 -25.75 0.48
CA PRO A 147 -11.50 -24.82 -0.14
C PRO A 147 -11.92 -23.34 -0.05
N THR A 148 -13.21 -23.03 -0.23
CA THR A 148 -13.74 -21.67 0.00
C THR A 148 -13.61 -21.28 1.48
N CYS A 149 -13.98 -22.18 2.39
CA CYS A 149 -13.84 -21.93 3.84
C CYS A 149 -12.39 -21.59 4.21
N ARG A 150 -11.41 -22.25 3.62
CA ARG A 150 -10.00 -21.94 3.86
C ARG A 150 -9.64 -20.54 3.39
N VAL A 151 -10.00 -20.17 2.17
CA VAL A 151 -9.75 -18.83 1.60
C VAL A 151 -10.36 -17.76 2.51
N LEU A 152 -11.65 -17.88 2.83
CA LEU A 152 -12.35 -16.88 3.61
C LEU A 152 -11.88 -16.78 5.07
N ARG A 153 -11.41 -17.88 5.69
CA ARG A 153 -10.84 -17.82 7.04
C ARG A 153 -9.54 -17.05 7.10
N ILE A 154 -8.67 -17.19 6.09
CA ILE A 154 -7.42 -16.43 6.02
C ILE A 154 -7.74 -14.95 5.82
N ALA A 155 -8.56 -14.64 4.83
CA ALA A 155 -8.96 -13.27 4.54
C ALA A 155 -9.67 -12.61 5.72
N LEU A 156 -10.56 -13.31 6.41
CA LEU A 156 -11.27 -12.81 7.59
C LEU A 156 -10.33 -12.40 8.72
N ALA A 157 -9.26 -13.16 8.96
CA ALA A 157 -8.29 -12.82 10.00
C ALA A 157 -7.61 -11.46 9.69
N GLU A 158 -7.17 -11.27 8.45
CA GLU A 158 -6.53 -10.02 8.02
C GLU A 158 -7.52 -8.84 7.97
N ILE A 159 -8.78 -9.07 7.56
CA ILE A 159 -9.84 -8.06 7.57
C ILE A 159 -10.17 -7.63 9.02
N ASP A 160 -10.23 -8.58 9.97
CA ASP A 160 -10.46 -8.27 11.37
C ASP A 160 -9.32 -7.43 11.97
N ASP A 161 -8.08 -7.74 11.63
CA ASP A 161 -6.91 -6.95 12.05
C ASP A 161 -6.97 -5.54 11.43
N ALA A 162 -7.27 -5.41 10.14
CA ALA A 162 -7.43 -4.13 9.47
C ALA A 162 -8.57 -3.29 10.08
N ALA A 163 -9.75 -3.88 10.32
CA ALA A 163 -10.89 -3.20 10.95
C ALA A 163 -10.55 -2.74 12.38
N ASN A 164 -9.85 -3.58 13.17
CA ASN A 164 -9.38 -3.23 14.51
C ASN A 164 -8.38 -2.07 14.48
N TRP A 165 -7.43 -2.11 13.55
CA TRP A 165 -6.47 -1.03 13.35
C TRP A 165 -7.20 0.27 12.99
N GLY A 166 -8.11 0.24 12.01
CA GLY A 166 -8.84 1.42 11.55
C GLY A 166 -9.70 2.06 12.66
N ARG A 167 -10.32 1.25 13.52
CA ARG A 167 -11.08 1.73 14.67
C ARG A 167 -10.17 2.48 15.65
N ARG A 168 -9.01 1.92 15.99
CA ARG A 168 -8.03 2.57 16.87
C ARG A 168 -7.47 3.86 16.27
N ALA A 169 -7.21 3.88 14.96
CA ALA A 169 -6.75 5.07 14.27
C ALA A 169 -7.82 6.19 14.28
N LEU A 170 -9.08 5.83 14.04
CA LEU A 170 -10.21 6.76 14.11
C LEU A 170 -10.39 7.35 15.53
N ASP A 171 -10.32 6.50 16.56
CA ASP A 171 -10.39 6.94 17.96
C ASP A 171 -9.27 7.95 18.30
N ALA A 172 -8.06 7.72 17.81
CA ALA A 172 -6.93 8.65 17.99
C ALA A 172 -7.16 9.99 17.28
N LEU A 173 -7.70 9.98 16.05
CA LEU A 173 -8.03 11.22 15.33
C LEU A 173 -9.15 12.00 16.01
N ILE A 174 -10.20 11.34 16.50
CA ILE A 174 -11.30 11.97 17.23
C ILE A 174 -10.80 12.58 18.55
N ALA A 175 -9.88 11.91 19.23
CA ALA A 175 -9.27 12.45 20.47
C ALA A 175 -8.41 13.70 20.19
N ALA A 176 -7.79 13.80 19.01
CA ALA A 176 -7.00 14.95 18.61
C ALA A 176 -7.86 16.13 18.10
N ASP A 177 -9.01 15.85 17.47
CA ASP A 177 -9.94 16.86 16.94
C ASP A 177 -11.40 16.49 17.21
N ALA A 178 -12.03 17.21 18.13
CA ALA A 178 -13.46 17.01 18.47
C ALA A 178 -14.42 17.28 17.29
N GLY A 179 -13.99 18.04 16.27
CA GLY A 179 -14.76 18.24 15.03
C GLY A 179 -14.88 16.97 14.20
N ALA A 180 -13.86 16.11 14.26
CA ALA A 180 -13.84 14.83 13.55
C ALA A 180 -14.97 13.88 14.00
N ALA A 181 -15.39 13.92 15.25
CA ALA A 181 -16.46 13.06 15.76
C ALA A 181 -17.81 13.30 15.06
N ARG A 182 -18.18 14.57 14.86
CA ARG A 182 -19.46 14.91 14.18
C ARG A 182 -19.45 14.49 12.72
N VAL A 183 -18.33 14.77 12.02
CA VAL A 183 -18.14 14.34 10.63
C VAL A 183 -18.19 12.81 10.53
N ALA A 184 -17.66 12.11 11.54
CA ALA A 184 -17.67 10.66 11.62
C ALA A 184 -19.09 10.08 11.67
N ASP A 185 -19.96 10.65 12.50
CA ASP A 185 -21.33 10.16 12.68
C ASP A 185 -22.18 10.38 11.42
N ASP A 186 -22.14 11.58 10.84
CA ASP A 186 -22.88 11.91 9.62
C ASP A 186 -22.46 11.05 8.42
N TRP A 187 -21.14 10.89 8.21
CA TRP A 187 -20.60 10.07 7.14
C TRP A 187 -20.90 8.58 7.33
N SER A 188 -20.82 8.09 8.57
CA SER A 188 -21.15 6.70 8.91
C SER A 188 -22.65 6.42 8.63
N ALA A 189 -23.55 7.30 9.05
CA ALA A 189 -24.98 7.16 8.80
C ALA A 189 -25.30 7.17 7.29
N HIS A 190 -24.65 8.06 6.55
CA HIS A 190 -24.79 8.16 5.10
C HIS A 190 -24.40 6.87 4.38
N LEU A 191 -23.20 6.35 4.64
CA LEU A 191 -22.72 5.12 3.99
C LEU A 191 -23.52 3.88 4.42
N ARG A 192 -23.99 3.81 5.68
CA ARG A 192 -24.87 2.73 6.13
C ARG A 192 -26.19 2.71 5.35
N ALA A 193 -26.78 3.88 5.07
CA ALA A 193 -27.99 3.95 4.27
C ALA A 193 -27.80 3.32 2.86
N TYR A 194 -26.67 3.56 2.22
CA TYR A 194 -26.33 2.90 0.95
C TYR A 194 -26.15 1.40 1.10
N LEU A 195 -25.37 0.96 2.11
CA LEU A 195 -25.12 -0.45 2.38
C LEU A 195 -26.41 -1.23 2.66
N ASP A 196 -27.32 -0.64 3.44
CA ASP A 196 -28.64 -1.23 3.75
C ASP A 196 -29.51 -1.30 2.49
N ALA A 197 -29.52 -0.25 1.66
CA ALA A 197 -30.27 -0.23 0.42
C ALA A 197 -29.85 -1.35 -0.55
N VAL A 198 -28.55 -1.66 -0.63
CA VAL A 198 -28.03 -2.74 -1.51
C VAL A 198 -28.14 -4.13 -0.87
N GLY A 199 -28.63 -4.25 0.35
CA GLY A 199 -28.80 -5.53 1.06
C GLY A 199 -27.50 -6.08 1.67
N GLY A 200 -26.60 -5.22 2.06
CA GLY A 200 -25.27 -5.59 2.56
C GLY A 200 -24.34 -6.04 1.46
N ILE A 201 -23.16 -6.56 1.86
CA ILE A 201 -22.16 -7.08 0.90
C ILE A 201 -22.72 -8.29 0.13
N THR A 202 -23.54 -9.13 0.75
CA THR A 202 -24.12 -10.33 0.11
C THR A 202 -25.26 -10.01 -0.86
N GLY A 203 -25.94 -8.87 -0.69
CA GLY A 203 -27.10 -8.48 -1.48
C GLY A 203 -28.39 -9.23 -1.14
N ASP A 204 -28.45 -9.89 0.01
CA ASP A 204 -29.57 -10.79 0.33
C ASP A 204 -30.80 -10.08 0.94
N ARG A 205 -30.61 -8.85 1.46
CA ARG A 205 -31.66 -8.14 2.22
C ARG A 205 -31.73 -6.67 1.82
N PRO A 206 -32.00 -6.32 0.54
CA PRO A 206 -32.12 -4.93 0.14
C PRO A 206 -33.32 -4.28 0.83
N THR A 207 -33.12 -3.11 1.43
CA THR A 207 -34.17 -2.36 2.15
C THR A 207 -34.72 -1.22 1.32
N GLY A 208 -34.16 -0.95 0.14
CA GLY A 208 -34.58 0.16 -0.72
C GLY A 208 -33.81 0.19 -2.03
N THR A 209 -33.66 1.37 -2.60
CA THR A 209 -32.87 1.64 -3.80
C THR A 209 -31.86 2.75 -3.52
N THR A 210 -30.63 2.61 -4.01
CA THR A 210 -29.61 3.64 -3.89
C THR A 210 -29.97 4.94 -4.60
N GLN A 211 -30.89 4.90 -5.55
CA GLN A 211 -31.38 6.08 -6.28
C GLN A 211 -32.17 7.06 -5.41
N ASP A 212 -32.74 6.58 -4.32
CA ASP A 212 -33.52 7.39 -3.39
C ASP A 212 -32.66 8.07 -2.32
N ILE A 213 -31.38 7.75 -2.27
CA ILE A 213 -30.42 8.30 -1.30
C ILE A 213 -29.66 9.46 -1.95
N PRO A 214 -29.68 10.68 -1.37
CA PRO A 214 -28.91 11.79 -1.90
C PRO A 214 -27.40 11.49 -1.89
N LEU A 215 -26.70 11.82 -2.98
CA LEU A 215 -25.24 11.76 -2.99
C LEU A 215 -24.67 12.73 -1.95
N ALA A 216 -23.62 12.30 -1.23
CA ALA A 216 -22.97 13.13 -0.21
C ALA A 216 -22.40 14.42 -0.80
N ARG A 217 -21.86 14.31 -2.03
CA ARG A 217 -21.26 15.43 -2.76
C ARG A 217 -21.82 15.45 -4.16
N ALA A 218 -22.63 16.43 -4.39
CA ALA A 218 -23.67 16.45 -5.42
C ALA A 218 -23.21 16.30 -6.87
N PHE A 219 -21.98 16.20 -7.29
CA PHE A 219 -21.82 16.49 -8.72
C PHE A 219 -20.66 15.92 -9.53
N ALA A 220 -19.50 15.67 -9.00
CA ALA A 220 -18.43 15.07 -9.78
C ALA A 220 -17.70 14.03 -8.94
N PRO A 221 -17.41 12.86 -9.50
CA PRO A 221 -16.56 11.92 -8.82
C PRO A 221 -15.29 12.64 -8.38
N ARG A 222 -14.90 12.48 -7.10
CA ARG A 222 -13.65 13.06 -6.61
C ARG A 222 -12.52 12.56 -7.45
N GLN A 223 -11.79 13.47 -8.07
CA GLN A 223 -10.57 13.11 -8.80
C GLN A 223 -9.48 12.74 -7.78
N PRO A 224 -8.72 11.68 -8.02
CA PRO A 224 -7.57 11.34 -7.21
C PRO A 224 -6.60 12.53 -7.12
N ASP A 225 -6.13 12.82 -5.92
CA ASP A 225 -5.10 13.82 -5.68
C ASP A 225 -3.77 13.09 -5.47
N PHE A 226 -2.85 13.26 -6.40
CA PHE A 226 -1.53 12.64 -6.37
C PHE A 226 -0.44 13.57 -5.81
N MET A 227 -0.83 14.65 -5.16
CA MET A 227 0.09 15.53 -4.44
C MET A 227 0.55 14.82 -3.16
N PRO A 228 1.84 14.46 -3.03
CA PRO A 228 2.34 13.84 -1.81
C PRO A 228 2.21 14.80 -0.63
N ARG A 229 1.72 14.27 0.49
CA ARG A 229 1.49 15.09 1.70
C ARG A 229 2.13 14.46 2.93
N ARG A 230 2.49 15.33 3.87
CA ARG A 230 2.92 15.00 5.23
C ARG A 230 2.08 15.83 6.21
N ASP A 231 1.84 15.33 7.40
CA ASP A 231 1.17 16.08 8.45
C ASP A 231 2.13 17.07 9.15
N GLU A 232 1.60 17.87 10.07
CA GLU A 232 2.32 18.95 10.74
C GLU A 232 3.48 18.48 11.63
N ARG A 233 3.59 17.19 11.91
CA ARG A 233 4.73 16.62 12.65
C ARG A 233 6.01 16.60 11.83
N PHE A 234 5.89 16.68 10.50
CA PHE A 234 7.02 16.61 9.58
C PHE A 234 7.53 17.98 9.20
N GLN A 235 8.83 18.19 9.40
CA GLN A 235 9.50 19.42 9.01
C GLN A 235 10.34 19.18 7.76
N GLY A 236 10.34 20.16 6.86
CA GLY A 236 11.20 20.11 5.67
C GLY A 236 10.71 19.23 4.51
N SER A 237 9.39 18.99 4.38
CA SER A 237 8.81 18.25 3.26
C SER A 237 9.15 18.85 1.89
N TYR A 238 9.53 20.11 1.84
CA TYR A 238 9.98 20.84 0.64
C TYR A 238 11.44 21.30 0.71
N ASN A 239 12.24 20.73 1.62
CA ASN A 239 13.68 20.98 1.65
C ASN A 239 14.39 19.99 0.71
N PHE A 240 14.92 20.49 -0.40
CA PHE A 240 15.59 19.69 -1.44
C PHE A 240 17.12 19.92 -1.48
N GLU A 241 17.70 20.63 -0.49
CA GLU A 241 19.11 21.06 -0.54
C GLU A 241 20.12 19.94 -0.25
N PHE A 242 19.68 18.84 0.37
CA PHE A 242 20.59 17.75 0.70
C PHE A 242 20.02 16.39 0.26
N PRO A 243 20.57 15.77 -0.77
CA PRO A 243 20.23 14.42 -1.16
C PRO A 243 21.18 13.39 -0.51
N PRO A 244 20.67 12.39 0.22
CA PRO A 244 21.50 11.38 0.89
C PRO A 244 22.47 10.62 -0.05
N HIS A 245 22.13 10.50 -1.33
CA HIS A 245 22.95 9.79 -2.30
C HIS A 245 24.33 10.44 -2.52
N GLU A 246 24.51 11.73 -2.26
CA GLU A 246 25.83 12.36 -2.31
C GLU A 246 26.77 11.77 -1.28
N VAL A 247 26.28 11.49 -0.06
CA VAL A 247 27.11 10.96 1.04
C VAL A 247 27.64 9.57 0.69
N TYR A 248 26.73 8.62 0.39
CA TYR A 248 27.17 7.24 0.19
C TYR A 248 27.93 7.01 -1.12
N ASN A 249 27.83 7.93 -2.08
CA ASN A 249 28.62 7.90 -3.31
C ASN A 249 29.94 8.68 -3.22
N THR A 250 30.20 9.43 -2.14
CA THR A 250 31.44 10.19 -1.98
C THR A 250 32.56 9.31 -1.44
N PRO A 251 33.71 9.17 -2.17
CA PRO A 251 34.85 8.43 -1.68
C PRO A 251 35.41 9.01 -0.37
N GLY A 252 35.80 8.15 0.57
CA GLY A 252 36.43 8.55 1.82
C GLY A 252 35.48 8.96 2.94
N VAL A 253 34.17 8.97 2.71
CA VAL A 253 33.19 9.12 3.79
C VAL A 253 33.23 7.90 4.70
N PRO A 254 33.28 8.05 6.04
CA PRO A 254 33.26 6.94 7.00
C PRO A 254 32.03 6.04 6.85
N ASP A 255 32.15 4.75 7.14
CA ASP A 255 31.07 3.79 6.95
C ASP A 255 29.86 4.05 7.85
N ASP A 256 30.04 4.59 9.05
CA ASP A 256 28.96 4.97 9.95
C ASP A 256 28.15 6.16 9.42
N GLU A 257 28.82 7.19 8.86
CA GLU A 257 28.17 8.32 8.21
C GLU A 257 27.46 7.87 6.91
N ARG A 258 28.12 7.02 6.14
CA ARG A 258 27.53 6.42 4.93
C ARG A 258 26.29 5.59 5.24
N ASN A 259 26.35 4.74 6.28
CA ASN A 259 25.21 3.97 6.75
C ASN A 259 24.06 4.86 7.23
N LEU A 260 24.36 5.96 7.94
CA LEU A 260 23.36 6.93 8.36
C LEU A 260 22.63 7.56 7.16
N ALA A 261 23.37 7.86 6.07
CA ALA A 261 22.77 8.37 4.84
C ALA A 261 21.91 7.33 4.11
N LEU A 262 22.32 6.06 4.13
CA LEU A 262 21.52 4.95 3.61
C LEU A 262 20.21 4.77 4.39
N LEU A 263 20.21 4.96 5.69
CA LEU A 263 18.98 4.97 6.50
C LEU A 263 18.06 6.15 6.18
N CYS A 264 18.62 7.34 5.89
CA CYS A 264 17.84 8.47 5.40
C CYS A 264 17.20 8.15 4.03
N LYS A 265 17.99 7.58 3.10
CA LYS A 265 17.47 7.08 1.81
C LYS A 265 16.30 6.13 2.05
N ARG A 266 16.48 5.14 2.93
CA ARG A 266 15.47 4.14 3.27
C ARG A 266 14.15 4.80 3.74
N THR A 267 14.23 5.76 4.64
CA THR A 267 13.04 6.46 5.15
C THR A 267 12.37 7.31 4.07
N LEU A 268 13.13 7.87 3.13
CA LEU A 268 12.61 8.61 1.96
C LEU A 268 11.92 7.70 0.94
N GLU A 269 12.11 6.39 0.98
CA GLU A 269 11.46 5.46 0.06
C GLU A 269 9.93 5.46 0.14
N MET A 270 9.30 6.12 1.13
CA MET A 270 7.85 6.38 1.08
C MET A 270 7.40 7.15 -0.17
N ASP A 271 8.27 7.90 -0.79
CA ASP A 271 7.99 8.57 -2.07
C ASP A 271 7.74 7.56 -3.21
N VAL A 272 8.25 6.33 -3.11
CA VAL A 272 8.05 5.29 -4.13
C VAL A 272 6.61 4.78 -4.15
N PRO A 273 6.01 4.29 -3.03
CA PRO A 273 4.59 3.95 -3.01
C PRO A 273 3.66 5.11 -3.36
N GLU A 274 4.02 6.36 -3.02
CA GLU A 274 3.25 7.54 -3.43
C GLU A 274 3.27 7.77 -4.96
N MET A 275 4.37 7.49 -5.61
CA MET A 275 4.49 7.51 -7.07
C MET A 275 3.80 6.29 -7.71
N MET A 276 4.00 5.08 -7.15
CA MET A 276 3.36 3.86 -7.63
C MET A 276 1.84 3.95 -7.60
N ALA A 277 1.28 4.43 -6.50
CA ALA A 277 -0.15 4.63 -6.34
C ALA A 277 -0.76 5.51 -7.44
N SER A 278 -0.02 6.52 -7.91
CA SER A 278 -0.47 7.40 -8.98
C SER A 278 -0.60 6.66 -10.31
N PHE A 279 0.42 5.94 -10.76
CA PHE A 279 0.33 5.24 -12.04
C PHE A 279 -0.60 4.01 -11.98
N MET A 280 -0.69 3.32 -10.86
CA MET A 280 -1.65 2.22 -10.67
C MET A 280 -3.09 2.72 -10.78
N THR A 281 -3.38 3.92 -10.28
CA THR A 281 -4.72 4.52 -10.36
C THR A 281 -5.03 5.01 -11.77
N GLU A 282 -4.10 5.67 -12.44
CA GLU A 282 -4.31 6.25 -13.78
C GLU A 282 -4.33 5.19 -14.88
N ARG A 283 -3.61 4.08 -14.73
CA ARG A 283 -3.66 2.92 -15.63
C ARG A 283 -4.81 1.97 -15.26
N SER A 284 -6.04 2.46 -15.28
CA SER A 284 -7.24 1.79 -14.74
C SER A 284 -7.73 0.57 -15.54
N ASN A 285 -7.22 0.35 -16.76
CA ASN A 285 -7.67 -0.73 -17.66
C ASN A 285 -6.64 -1.86 -17.82
N GLU A 286 -5.73 -1.99 -16.88
CA GLU A 286 -4.72 -3.05 -16.90
C GLU A 286 -5.30 -4.41 -16.53
N SER A 287 -4.55 -5.48 -16.85
CA SER A 287 -4.90 -6.82 -16.39
C SER A 287 -4.81 -6.93 -14.88
N TRP A 288 -5.51 -7.91 -14.31
CA TRP A 288 -5.43 -8.15 -12.86
C TRP A 288 -4.00 -8.41 -12.38
N GLU A 289 -3.18 -9.13 -13.16
CA GLU A 289 -1.77 -9.38 -12.85
C GLU A 289 -0.97 -8.09 -12.60
N PHE A 290 -1.25 -7.02 -13.34
CA PHE A 290 -0.63 -5.72 -13.12
C PHE A 290 -0.91 -5.18 -11.73
N TYR A 291 -2.16 -5.20 -11.29
CA TYR A 291 -2.54 -4.69 -9.97
C TYR A 291 -2.02 -5.59 -8.85
N HIS A 292 -2.09 -6.89 -9.00
CA HIS A 292 -1.61 -7.86 -8.02
C HIS A 292 -0.11 -7.72 -7.77
N ASP A 293 0.70 -7.71 -8.83
CA ASP A 293 2.15 -7.58 -8.74
C ASP A 293 2.58 -6.25 -8.12
N TYR A 294 2.03 -5.13 -8.61
CA TYR A 294 2.38 -3.82 -8.07
C TYR A 294 1.79 -3.54 -6.69
N SER A 295 0.71 -4.21 -6.28
CA SER A 295 0.22 -4.16 -4.91
C SER A 295 1.26 -4.68 -3.93
N ARG A 296 1.92 -5.78 -4.26
CA ARG A 296 2.99 -6.36 -3.47
C ARG A 296 4.20 -5.44 -3.41
N GLN A 297 4.69 -4.96 -4.54
CA GLN A 297 5.83 -4.05 -4.59
C GLN A 297 5.55 -2.76 -3.82
N LEU A 298 4.36 -2.16 -3.97
CA LEU A 298 3.98 -0.96 -3.25
C LEU A 298 4.03 -1.15 -1.72
N TRP A 299 3.58 -2.30 -1.23
CA TRP A 299 3.70 -2.63 0.20
C TRP A 299 5.15 -2.80 0.63
N ASP A 300 5.98 -3.48 -0.15
CA ASP A 300 7.39 -3.67 0.16
C ASP A 300 8.11 -2.31 0.28
N GLU A 301 7.89 -1.37 -0.63
CA GLU A 301 8.46 -0.02 -0.58
C GLU A 301 8.01 0.77 0.66
N ALA A 302 6.73 0.69 1.03
CA ALA A 302 6.24 1.30 2.27
C ALA A 302 6.89 0.64 3.51
N ARG A 303 7.11 -0.66 3.48
CA ARG A 303 7.79 -1.41 4.54
C ARG A 303 9.25 -1.04 4.64
N HIS A 304 9.94 -0.83 3.51
CA HIS A 304 11.31 -0.33 3.47
C HIS A 304 11.42 1.03 4.16
N ALA A 305 10.50 1.96 3.86
CA ALA A 305 10.46 3.24 4.56
C ALA A 305 10.26 3.08 6.08
N MET A 306 9.39 2.15 6.51
CA MET A 306 9.20 1.84 7.94
C MET A 306 10.45 1.23 8.60
N MET A 307 11.24 0.41 7.89
CA MET A 307 12.53 -0.10 8.40
C MET A 307 13.47 1.07 8.73
N GLY A 308 13.52 2.09 7.87
CA GLY A 308 14.27 3.32 8.14
C GLY A 308 13.80 4.04 9.42
N THR A 309 12.47 4.17 9.60
CA THR A 309 11.94 4.81 10.82
C THR A 309 12.28 4.03 12.09
N VAL A 310 12.20 2.71 12.05
CA VAL A 310 12.59 1.83 13.18
C VAL A 310 14.07 2.00 13.53
N ALA A 311 14.95 2.08 12.52
CA ALA A 311 16.36 2.27 12.72
C ALA A 311 16.69 3.63 13.39
N PHE A 312 15.94 4.67 13.06
CA PHE A 312 16.08 5.99 13.70
C PHE A 312 15.52 6.01 15.12
N GLU A 313 14.34 5.45 15.36
CA GLU A 313 13.79 5.29 16.71
C GLU A 313 14.75 4.55 17.64
N ALA A 314 15.38 3.46 17.17
CA ALA A 314 16.39 2.72 17.92
C ALA A 314 17.63 3.54 18.28
N ARG A 315 17.89 4.65 17.59
CA ARG A 315 18.98 5.60 17.85
C ARG A 315 18.54 6.83 18.64
N GLY A 316 17.29 6.88 19.10
CA GLY A 316 16.74 8.05 19.81
C GLY A 316 16.64 9.29 18.92
N VAL A 317 16.40 9.12 17.62
CA VAL A 317 16.19 10.19 16.66
C VAL A 317 14.68 10.44 16.50
N ASP A 318 14.24 11.66 16.74
CA ASP A 318 12.89 12.11 16.36
C ASP A 318 12.85 12.36 14.85
N TRP A 319 12.80 11.28 14.08
CA TRP A 319 12.92 11.30 12.63
C TRP A 319 11.86 12.15 11.93
N LYS A 320 10.68 12.35 12.53
CA LYS A 320 9.64 13.21 11.96
C LYS A 320 10.06 14.68 11.97
N ARG A 321 10.83 15.11 12.99
CA ARG A 321 11.27 16.50 13.15
C ARG A 321 12.71 16.73 12.72
N GLU A 322 13.57 15.75 12.86
CA GLU A 322 15.01 15.92 12.65
C GLU A 322 15.42 15.64 11.21
N ILE A 323 14.67 14.78 10.50
CA ILE A 323 14.97 14.43 9.11
C ILE A 323 13.96 15.10 8.19
N PRO A 324 14.41 15.95 7.24
CA PRO A 324 13.55 16.47 6.20
C PRO A 324 13.12 15.35 5.25
N LEU A 325 11.99 14.71 5.55
CA LEU A 325 11.39 13.71 4.66
C LEU A 325 10.68 14.41 3.52
N ASN A 326 11.48 14.94 2.58
CA ASN A 326 10.94 15.66 1.44
C ASN A 326 10.14 14.76 0.51
N VAL A 327 9.25 15.39 -0.25
CA VAL A 327 8.33 14.72 -1.18
C VAL A 327 8.76 14.87 -2.65
N GLY A 328 10.04 15.20 -2.87
CA GLY A 328 10.51 15.66 -4.16
C GLY A 328 10.42 14.63 -5.27
N PHE A 329 10.67 13.37 -4.99
CA PHE A 329 10.63 12.30 -5.98
C PHE A 329 9.20 12.06 -6.49
N ALA A 330 8.26 11.76 -5.58
CA ALA A 330 6.87 11.53 -5.95
C ALA A 330 6.23 12.80 -6.55
N LEU A 331 6.48 13.96 -5.93
CA LEU A 331 5.94 15.24 -6.39
C LEU A 331 6.25 15.53 -7.86
N ARG A 332 7.53 15.49 -8.24
CA ARG A 332 7.94 15.80 -9.62
C ARG A 332 7.43 14.78 -10.63
N LEU A 333 7.42 13.51 -10.28
CA LEU A 333 6.97 12.44 -11.17
C LEU A 333 5.44 12.45 -11.32
N ASN A 334 4.70 12.56 -10.23
CA ASN A 334 3.24 12.58 -10.27
C ASN A 334 2.68 13.79 -11.02
N ARG A 335 3.41 14.91 -11.04
CA ARG A 335 2.97 16.16 -11.68
C ARG A 335 3.48 16.34 -13.09
N HIS A 336 4.60 15.75 -13.47
CA HIS A 336 5.34 16.09 -14.69
C HIS A 336 5.77 14.88 -15.54
N ALA A 337 5.33 13.67 -15.17
CA ALA A 337 5.59 12.46 -15.96
C ALA A 337 4.29 11.70 -16.23
N GLU A 338 4.21 11.06 -17.38
CA GLU A 338 3.08 10.21 -17.75
C GLU A 338 3.11 8.90 -16.93
N PRO A 339 1.96 8.22 -16.73
CA PRO A 339 1.90 6.99 -15.93
C PRO A 339 2.90 5.91 -16.36
N LEU A 340 3.05 5.67 -17.66
CA LEU A 340 4.01 4.72 -18.19
C LEU A 340 5.47 5.18 -17.98
N GLU A 341 5.73 6.47 -18.02
CA GLU A 341 7.06 7.03 -17.73
C GLU A 341 7.45 6.81 -16.25
N ARG A 342 6.51 6.98 -15.31
CA ARG A 342 6.74 6.67 -13.88
C ARG A 342 7.10 5.20 -13.67
N GLN A 343 6.41 4.30 -14.35
CA GLN A 343 6.71 2.87 -14.32
C GLN A 343 8.11 2.56 -14.89
N MET A 344 8.53 3.24 -15.97
CA MET A 344 9.89 3.09 -16.52
C MET A 344 10.96 3.62 -15.56
N VAL A 345 10.68 4.74 -14.88
CA VAL A 345 11.58 5.30 -13.85
C VAL A 345 11.74 4.31 -12.70
N LEU A 346 10.63 3.74 -12.19
CA LEU A 346 10.68 2.70 -11.16
C LEU A 346 11.55 1.53 -11.60
N TYR A 347 11.26 0.94 -12.76
CA TYR A 347 12.05 -0.18 -13.30
C TYR A 347 13.54 0.15 -13.44
N ALA A 348 13.88 1.35 -13.92
CA ALA A 348 15.28 1.75 -14.07
C ALA A 348 16.01 1.84 -12.72
N ILE A 349 15.33 2.36 -11.69
CA ILE A 349 15.85 2.40 -10.33
C ILE A 349 16.11 0.99 -9.82
N GLU A 350 15.11 0.09 -9.88
CA GLU A 350 15.26 -1.31 -9.42
C GLU A 350 16.41 -2.04 -10.11
N GLN A 351 16.56 -1.82 -11.41
CA GLN A 351 17.70 -2.40 -12.14
C GLN A 351 19.03 -1.81 -11.71
N SER A 352 19.11 -0.53 -11.33
CA SER A 352 20.33 0.12 -10.88
C SER A 352 20.78 -0.35 -9.48
N LEU A 353 19.89 -0.98 -8.73
CA LEU A 353 20.16 -1.52 -7.40
C LEU A 353 20.72 -2.96 -7.41
N MET A 354 20.79 -3.60 -8.58
CA MET A 354 21.26 -4.99 -8.72
C MET A 354 22.80 -5.16 -8.77
N PRO A 355 23.63 -4.21 -9.29
CA PRO A 355 25.07 -4.35 -9.28
C PRO A 355 25.65 -4.51 -7.88
N GLY A 356 26.59 -5.45 -7.70
CA GLY A 356 27.14 -5.79 -6.38
C GLY A 356 27.99 -4.71 -5.72
N GLU A 357 28.58 -3.80 -6.53
CA GLU A 357 29.49 -2.77 -6.02
C GLU A 357 28.81 -1.46 -5.61
N THR A 358 27.62 -1.20 -6.11
CA THR A 358 26.91 0.09 -5.92
C THR A 358 25.45 -0.07 -5.52
N GLY A 359 24.94 -1.30 -5.50
CA GLY A 359 23.54 -1.61 -5.22
C GLY A 359 23.29 -2.11 -3.80
N LYS A 360 22.28 -2.93 -3.64
CA LYS A 360 21.82 -3.43 -2.33
C LYS A 360 22.88 -4.22 -1.55
N ARG A 361 23.76 -4.97 -2.24
CA ARG A 361 24.88 -5.62 -1.59
C ARG A 361 25.83 -4.63 -0.92
N PHE A 362 26.13 -3.51 -1.58
CA PHE A 362 26.95 -2.44 -1.02
C PHE A 362 26.29 -1.84 0.23
N GLU A 363 24.98 -1.62 0.24
CA GLU A 363 24.23 -1.11 1.40
C GLU A 363 24.37 -2.05 2.60
N TYR A 364 24.19 -3.36 2.36
CA TYR A 364 24.35 -4.39 3.38
C TYR A 364 25.80 -4.43 3.94
N GLU A 365 26.81 -4.42 3.07
CA GLU A 365 28.22 -4.46 3.46
C GLU A 365 28.63 -3.19 4.22
N THR A 366 28.11 -2.02 3.83
CA THR A 366 28.34 -0.74 4.53
C THR A 366 27.80 -0.78 5.97
N ALA A 367 26.60 -1.28 6.16
CA ALA A 367 26.02 -1.41 7.49
C ALA A 367 26.80 -2.37 8.39
N ASN A 368 27.30 -3.48 7.83
CA ASN A 368 28.18 -4.42 8.54
C ASN A 368 29.52 -3.77 8.90
N ALA A 369 30.14 -3.03 7.99
CA ALA A 369 31.39 -2.32 8.24
C ALA A 369 31.24 -1.24 9.32
N ALA A 370 30.09 -0.58 9.37
CA ALA A 370 29.72 0.35 10.44
C ALA A 370 29.41 -0.34 11.79
N GLY A 371 29.37 -1.68 11.84
CA GLY A 371 29.01 -2.45 13.04
C GLY A 371 27.52 -2.41 13.39
N ASP A 372 26.67 -1.95 12.48
CA ASP A 372 25.25 -1.78 12.69
C ASP A 372 24.43 -2.98 12.22
N GLN A 373 24.27 -3.95 13.11
CA GLN A 373 23.60 -5.22 12.80
C GLN A 373 22.09 -5.04 12.48
N LEU A 374 21.41 -4.03 13.05
CA LEU A 374 20.00 -3.78 12.77
C LEU A 374 19.83 -3.27 11.34
N SER A 375 20.65 -2.29 10.93
CA SER A 375 20.65 -1.78 9.57
C SER A 375 21.04 -2.85 8.56
N ALA A 376 22.08 -3.66 8.85
CA ALA A 376 22.48 -4.78 8.00
C ALA A 376 21.32 -5.78 7.80
N HIS A 377 20.59 -6.12 8.86
CA HIS A 377 19.43 -6.99 8.79
C HIS A 377 18.32 -6.40 7.89
N PHE A 378 18.05 -5.11 8.00
CA PHE A 378 17.06 -4.43 7.15
C PHE A 378 17.48 -4.41 5.68
N HIS A 379 18.74 -4.10 5.40
CA HIS A 379 19.29 -4.10 4.04
C HIS A 379 19.28 -5.49 3.39
N ASP A 380 19.47 -6.57 4.17
CA ASP A 380 19.42 -7.94 3.66
C ASP A 380 18.01 -8.34 3.16
N TYR A 381 16.97 -8.00 3.93
CA TYR A 381 15.59 -8.26 3.53
C TYR A 381 15.13 -7.35 2.38
N ASP A 382 15.50 -6.08 2.41
CA ASP A 382 15.28 -5.17 1.33
C ASP A 382 15.94 -5.65 0.02
N TRP A 383 17.17 -6.10 0.07
CA TRP A 383 17.82 -6.69 -1.10
C TRP A 383 17.07 -7.90 -1.66
N ALA A 384 16.49 -8.75 -0.80
CA ALA A 384 15.68 -9.88 -1.23
C ALA A 384 14.40 -9.41 -1.97
N ASP A 385 13.75 -8.37 -1.49
CA ASP A 385 12.55 -7.80 -2.11
C ASP A 385 12.86 -7.19 -3.49
N GLU A 386 13.99 -6.49 -3.64
CA GLU A 386 14.39 -5.84 -4.89
C GLU A 386 14.65 -6.82 -6.04
N VAL A 387 15.00 -8.05 -5.73
CA VAL A 387 15.08 -9.12 -6.75
C VAL A 387 13.70 -9.39 -7.37
N LEU A 388 12.64 -9.35 -6.56
CA LEU A 388 11.27 -9.48 -7.03
C LEU A 388 10.82 -8.25 -7.82
N HIS A 389 11.12 -7.04 -7.32
CA HIS A 389 10.73 -5.77 -7.95
C HIS A 389 11.31 -5.64 -9.37
N ALA A 390 12.59 -5.97 -9.53
CA ALA A 390 13.24 -5.99 -10.84
C ALA A 390 12.58 -6.97 -11.83
N GLN A 391 12.06 -8.11 -11.35
CA GLN A 391 11.34 -9.09 -12.16
C GLN A 391 9.95 -8.59 -12.55
N ILE A 392 9.19 -7.99 -11.60
CA ILE A 392 7.88 -7.38 -11.84
C ILE A 392 8.00 -6.31 -12.94
N GLY A 393 8.88 -5.34 -12.75
CA GLY A 393 9.08 -4.26 -13.71
C GLY A 393 9.41 -4.77 -15.11
N ARG A 394 10.33 -5.74 -15.23
CA ARG A 394 10.71 -6.36 -16.50
C ARG A 394 9.54 -7.07 -17.18
N ARG A 395 8.72 -7.80 -16.42
CA ARG A 395 7.55 -8.53 -16.94
C ARG A 395 6.51 -7.55 -17.48
N MET A 396 6.20 -6.49 -16.73
CA MET A 396 5.18 -5.51 -17.10
C MET A 396 5.59 -4.68 -18.31
N LEU A 397 6.83 -4.20 -18.38
CA LEU A 397 7.31 -3.45 -19.55
C LEU A 397 7.38 -4.30 -20.83
N ARG A 398 7.74 -5.58 -20.72
CA ARG A 398 7.69 -6.49 -21.88
C ARG A 398 6.27 -6.64 -22.43
N ARG A 399 5.28 -6.67 -21.55
CA ARG A 399 3.87 -6.73 -21.93
C ARG A 399 3.43 -5.47 -22.67
N ASP A 400 3.97 -4.33 -22.30
CA ASP A 400 3.78 -3.05 -22.99
C ASP A 400 4.63 -2.92 -24.26
N GLY A 401 5.39 -3.94 -24.65
CA GLY A 401 6.27 -3.94 -25.81
C GLY A 401 7.54 -3.09 -25.67
N ILE A 402 7.94 -2.80 -24.42
CA ILE A 402 9.09 -1.92 -24.12
C ILE A 402 10.29 -2.77 -23.74
N THR A 403 11.44 -2.53 -24.39
CA THR A 403 12.71 -3.17 -24.03
C THR A 403 13.32 -2.53 -22.79
N SER A 404 14.19 -3.26 -22.09
CA SER A 404 14.92 -2.73 -20.94
C SER A 404 15.79 -1.51 -21.28
N GLU A 405 16.36 -1.49 -22.47
CA GLU A 405 17.15 -0.36 -22.97
C GLU A 405 16.30 0.88 -23.20
N GLN A 406 15.18 0.74 -23.93
CA GLN A 406 14.22 1.82 -24.14
C GLN A 406 13.67 2.38 -22.82
N ALA A 407 13.39 1.49 -21.84
CA ALA A 407 12.90 1.91 -20.53
C ALA A 407 13.95 2.75 -19.79
N ARG A 408 15.22 2.34 -19.80
CA ARG A 408 16.32 3.07 -19.14
C ARG A 408 16.56 4.43 -19.78
N GLU A 409 16.65 4.49 -21.11
CA GLU A 409 16.86 5.77 -21.84
C GLU A 409 15.73 6.76 -21.54
N ARG A 410 14.47 6.29 -21.59
CA ARG A 410 13.31 7.13 -21.28
C ARG A 410 13.28 7.55 -19.82
N ALA A 411 13.58 6.65 -18.89
CA ALA A 411 13.65 6.95 -17.46
C ALA A 411 14.67 8.07 -17.17
N GLN A 412 15.86 8.01 -17.77
CA GLN A 412 16.89 9.05 -17.62
C GLN A 412 16.40 10.41 -18.14
N ALA A 413 15.79 10.44 -19.34
CA ALA A 413 15.25 11.67 -19.91
C ALA A 413 14.11 12.26 -19.04
N VAL A 414 13.24 11.42 -18.49
CA VAL A 414 12.17 11.83 -17.57
C VAL A 414 12.75 12.39 -16.28
N HIS A 415 13.75 11.72 -15.72
CA HIS A 415 14.42 12.16 -14.49
C HIS A 415 15.03 13.56 -14.65
N GLU A 416 15.78 13.79 -15.71
CA GLU A 416 16.41 15.09 -16.00
C GLU A 416 15.37 16.19 -16.21
N ARG A 417 14.35 15.91 -17.03
CA ARG A 417 13.26 16.87 -17.34
C ARG A 417 12.49 17.25 -16.07
N THR A 418 12.15 16.28 -15.24
CA THR A 418 11.30 16.51 -14.06
C THR A 418 12.07 17.08 -12.88
N TRP A 419 13.39 16.92 -12.83
CA TRP A 419 14.22 17.50 -11.76
C TRP A 419 14.11 19.03 -11.70
N ALA A 420 14.20 19.68 -12.83
CA ALA A 420 14.05 21.13 -12.90
C ALA A 420 12.66 21.64 -12.47
N ALA A 421 11.65 20.77 -12.52
CA ALA A 421 10.29 21.10 -12.12
C ALA A 421 10.11 21.22 -10.58
N LEU A 422 11.12 20.88 -9.77
CA LEU A 422 11.10 21.11 -8.33
C LEU A 422 11.37 22.58 -7.95
N GLU A 423 11.98 23.38 -8.81
CA GLU A 423 12.38 24.75 -8.51
C GLU A 423 11.25 25.63 -7.93
N PRO A 424 10.03 25.66 -8.51
CA PRO A 424 8.93 26.44 -7.94
C PRO A 424 8.50 26.01 -6.55
N TYR A 425 8.70 24.74 -6.18
CA TYR A 425 8.29 24.18 -4.89
C TYR A 425 9.27 24.48 -3.77
N LYS A 426 10.50 24.90 -4.07
CA LYS A 426 11.49 25.33 -3.05
C LYS A 426 10.99 26.48 -2.19
N SER A 427 10.12 27.33 -2.75
CA SER A 427 9.51 28.45 -2.01
C SER A 427 8.51 28.03 -0.92
N LEU A 428 8.09 26.75 -0.91
CA LEU A 428 7.14 26.19 0.05
C LEU A 428 7.80 25.72 1.35
N GLY A 429 9.13 25.70 1.43
CA GLY A 429 9.87 25.28 2.60
C GLY A 429 11.25 25.94 2.69
N GLU A 430 11.83 25.88 3.89
CA GLU A 430 13.20 26.32 4.09
C GLU A 430 14.17 25.41 3.35
N GLN A 431 15.09 25.98 2.59
CA GLN A 431 16.17 25.29 1.91
C GLN A 431 17.43 25.39 2.77
N ARG A 432 17.89 24.28 3.33
CA ARG A 432 19.11 24.25 4.17
C ARG A 432 19.82 22.89 4.05
N ASN A 433 21.14 22.92 4.10
CA ASN A 433 21.92 21.72 4.35
C ASN A 433 21.88 21.39 5.85
N TRP A 434 21.10 20.39 6.21
CA TRP A 434 20.90 19.94 7.59
C TRP A 434 21.88 18.82 8.00
N TRP A 435 22.56 18.23 7.06
CA TRP A 435 23.34 17.00 7.23
C TRP A 435 24.49 17.12 8.22
N PRO A 436 25.39 18.13 8.17
CA PRO A 436 26.53 18.20 9.09
C PRO A 436 26.11 18.29 10.56
N ALA A 437 25.05 19.04 10.85
CA ALA A 437 24.53 19.15 12.21
C ALA A 437 23.89 17.83 12.68
N PHE A 438 23.22 17.11 11.80
CA PHE A 438 22.62 15.82 12.08
C PHE A 438 23.66 14.75 12.37
N VAL A 439 24.72 14.65 11.54
CA VAL A 439 25.87 13.75 11.77
C VAL A 439 26.49 13.97 13.13
N ARG A 440 26.83 15.24 13.46
CA ARG A 440 27.41 15.58 14.76
C ARG A 440 26.52 15.16 15.93
N ARG A 441 25.23 15.35 15.79
CA ARG A 441 24.27 14.98 16.85
C ARG A 441 24.15 13.46 16.99
N VAL A 442 24.08 12.72 15.89
CA VAL A 442 23.79 11.28 15.92
C VAL A 442 25.06 10.45 16.11
N LEU A 443 26.15 10.80 15.44
CA LEU A 443 27.40 10.04 15.43
C LEU A 443 28.48 10.60 16.38
N GLY A 444 28.34 11.88 16.80
CA GLY A 444 29.28 12.53 17.73
C GLY A 444 30.57 13.03 17.12
N HIS A 445 30.68 13.06 15.79
CA HIS A 445 31.84 13.60 15.05
C HIS A 445 31.38 14.55 13.94
N ASP A 446 32.32 15.31 13.38
CA ASP A 446 32.03 16.19 12.26
C ASP A 446 31.79 15.39 10.97
N SER A 447 30.87 15.85 10.12
CA SER A 447 30.60 15.25 8.83
C SER A 447 31.82 15.34 7.91
N ALA A 448 32.06 14.28 7.14
CA ALA A 448 33.04 14.33 6.06
C ALA A 448 32.56 15.07 4.81
N MET A 449 31.27 15.42 4.76
CA MET A 449 30.68 16.18 3.66
C MET A 449 30.89 17.68 3.85
N PRO A 450 31.16 18.44 2.76
CA PRO A 450 31.31 19.90 2.84
C PRO A 450 29.98 20.56 3.24
N GLU A 451 30.07 21.72 3.90
CA GLU A 451 28.88 22.49 4.34
C GLU A 451 28.03 22.99 3.15
N HIS A 452 28.60 23.09 1.97
CA HIS A 452 27.93 23.52 0.74
C HIS A 452 28.06 22.43 -0.33
N GLY A 453 27.00 21.69 -0.59
CA GLY A 453 26.88 20.74 -1.69
C GLY A 453 26.25 21.43 -2.91
N ASN A 454 26.82 21.20 -4.10
CA ASN A 454 26.17 21.52 -5.38
C ASN A 454 25.55 20.20 -5.89
N ALA A 455 24.35 19.88 -5.43
CA ALA A 455 23.65 18.70 -5.91
C ALA A 455 23.06 18.94 -7.30
N GLY A 456 23.70 18.36 -8.30
CA GLY A 456 23.04 18.10 -9.58
C GLY A 456 22.08 16.90 -9.47
N PRO A 457 21.23 16.66 -10.50
CA PRO A 457 20.36 15.50 -10.51
C PRO A 457 21.19 14.21 -10.38
N PRO A 458 20.81 13.28 -9.50
CA PRO A 458 21.49 11.98 -9.42
C PRO A 458 21.35 11.25 -10.75
N ARG A 459 22.38 10.55 -11.18
CA ARG A 459 22.26 9.63 -12.33
C ARG A 459 21.46 8.42 -11.85
N ILE A 460 20.38 8.09 -12.54
CA ILE A 460 19.63 6.84 -12.32
C ILE A 460 20.43 5.64 -12.84
N LEU A 461 21.38 5.88 -13.75
CA LEU A 461 22.21 4.86 -14.38
C LEU A 461 23.65 5.05 -13.92
N THR A 462 24.17 4.12 -13.12
CA THR A 462 25.61 3.82 -13.04
C THR A 462 25.95 2.89 -14.21
N GLU A 463 27.00 3.22 -14.97
CA GLU A 463 27.55 2.37 -16.07
C GLU A 463 27.87 0.96 -15.60
#